data_c37e992d6296521d136bb61ef46ba4e3
#
_entry.id   c37e992d6296521d136bb61ef46ba4e3
#
_cell.length_a   1.000
_cell.length_b   1.000
_cell.length_c   1.000
_cell.angle_alpha   90.00
_cell.angle_beta   90.00
_cell.angle_gamma   90.00
#
_symmetry.space_group_name_H-M   'P 1'
#
loop_
_entity.id
_entity.type
_entity.pdbx_description
1 polymer ?
#
loop_
_entity_poly.entity_id
_entity_poly.type
_entity_poly.pdbx_seq_one_letter_code
_entity_poly.pdbx_strand_id
1 'polypeptide(L)'
;VMTTADGHKPVAERLRRLLQPGQRIIVFNCNWGAYEFDQVLHDELCEKQILVGETGGMLLLSNLNRTGECFLRSIKKKMSLAAIPAAESERLAAELRPVFPQFQPAASVFETSLNATNPILHAPLDLFSLARIDKGESYYLYADGATPVSVGYIEKIDAERMAVIRAMGIHGQSCMEIVNDAWSASYTDLLEGLLDVKAYKTSMEPP
;
A
#
# COMPACT_ATOMS: atom_id res chain seq x y z
N VAL A 1 1.63 -12.85 2.59
CA VAL A 1 3.01 -12.33 2.60
C VAL A 1 2.98 -10.90 3.06
N MET A 2 3.79 -10.60 4.05
CA MET A 2 3.97 -9.24 4.60
C MET A 2 5.47 -9.01 4.75
N THR A 3 6.04 -8.28 3.81
CA THR A 3 7.48 -7.96 3.78
C THR A 3 7.68 -6.66 3.01
N THR A 4 8.86 -6.10 3.06
CA THR A 4 9.29 -4.98 2.21
C THR A 4 9.40 -5.42 0.75
N ALA A 5 9.37 -4.49 -0.19
CA ALA A 5 9.36 -4.80 -1.62
C ALA A 5 10.57 -5.63 -2.07
N ASP A 6 11.76 -5.34 -1.52
CA ASP A 6 12.99 -6.11 -1.76
C ASP A 6 12.93 -7.57 -1.26
N GLY A 7 12.01 -7.85 -0.35
CA GLY A 7 11.74 -9.20 0.18
C GLY A 7 10.83 -10.05 -0.71
N HIS A 8 10.09 -9.48 -1.67
CA HIS A 8 9.10 -10.22 -2.47
C HIS A 8 9.75 -11.36 -3.26
N LYS A 9 10.76 -11.05 -4.06
CA LYS A 9 11.46 -12.04 -4.89
C LYS A 9 12.12 -13.14 -4.06
N PRO A 10 12.93 -12.85 -3.02
CA PRO A 10 13.51 -13.90 -2.17
C PRO A 10 12.48 -14.81 -1.49
N VAL A 11 11.33 -14.25 -1.06
CA VAL A 11 10.24 -15.02 -0.48
C VAL A 11 9.60 -15.92 -1.54
N ALA A 12 9.31 -15.38 -2.74
CA ALA A 12 8.75 -16.17 -3.84
C ALA A 12 9.65 -17.36 -4.19
N GLU A 13 10.96 -17.14 -4.34
CA GLU A 13 11.93 -18.19 -4.64
C GLU A 13 11.95 -19.31 -3.57
N ARG A 14 11.84 -18.93 -2.28
CA ARG A 14 11.76 -19.91 -1.19
C ARG A 14 10.47 -20.70 -1.20
N LEU A 15 9.36 -20.06 -1.54
CA LEU A 15 8.04 -20.71 -1.59
C LEU A 15 7.92 -21.73 -2.72
N ARG A 16 8.66 -21.60 -3.81
CA ARG A 16 8.61 -22.46 -5.00
C ARG A 16 8.47 -23.95 -4.68
N ARG A 17 9.26 -24.46 -3.74
CA ARG A 17 9.26 -25.88 -3.34
C ARG A 17 8.22 -26.25 -2.31
N LEU A 18 7.55 -25.27 -1.71
CA LEU A 18 6.61 -25.47 -0.61
C LEU A 18 5.15 -25.36 -1.05
N LEU A 19 4.91 -24.76 -2.21
CA LEU A 19 3.58 -24.52 -2.72
C LEU A 19 2.80 -25.81 -2.98
N GLN A 20 1.56 -25.85 -2.50
CA GLN A 20 0.61 -26.94 -2.72
C GLN A 20 -0.52 -26.49 -3.65
N PRO A 21 -1.10 -27.42 -4.44
CA PRO A 21 -2.22 -27.12 -5.31
C PRO A 21 -3.37 -26.42 -4.59
N GLY A 22 -3.94 -25.42 -5.22
CA GLY A 22 -5.10 -24.69 -4.71
C GLY A 22 -4.83 -23.66 -3.62
N GLN A 23 -3.58 -23.46 -3.21
CA GLN A 23 -3.24 -22.38 -2.26
C GLN A 23 -3.54 -20.99 -2.84
N ARG A 24 -3.64 -20.01 -1.95
CA ARG A 24 -3.74 -18.59 -2.29
C ARG A 24 -2.57 -17.83 -1.68
N ILE A 25 -1.91 -17.02 -2.48
CA ILE A 25 -0.82 -16.15 -2.02
C ILE A 25 -1.36 -14.72 -2.02
N ILE A 26 -1.43 -14.10 -0.86
CA ILE A 26 -1.84 -12.70 -0.74
C ILE A 26 -0.63 -11.89 -0.28
N VAL A 27 -0.24 -10.92 -1.09
CA VAL A 27 0.78 -9.94 -0.78
C VAL A 27 0.07 -8.71 -0.21
N PHE A 28 0.35 -8.42 1.06
CA PHE A 28 -0.19 -7.22 1.70
C PHE A 28 0.70 -6.02 1.36
N ASN A 29 0.05 -4.89 1.12
CA ASN A 29 0.65 -3.60 0.84
C ASN A 29 1.17 -3.42 -0.61
N CYS A 30 0.46 -3.94 -1.59
CA CYS A 30 0.67 -3.68 -3.03
C CYS A 30 2.16 -3.59 -3.47
N ASN A 31 2.56 -2.47 -4.07
CA ASN A 31 3.93 -2.20 -4.54
C ASN A 31 4.44 -3.27 -5.53
N TRP A 32 3.57 -3.69 -6.46
CA TRP A 32 3.85 -4.68 -7.50
C TRP A 32 4.17 -6.09 -6.98
N GLY A 33 3.84 -6.37 -5.72
CA GLY A 33 4.20 -7.63 -5.07
C GLY A 33 3.60 -8.84 -5.75
N ALA A 34 2.31 -8.82 -6.10
CA ALA A 34 1.68 -9.93 -6.82
C ALA A 34 2.31 -10.14 -8.20
N TYR A 35 2.68 -9.05 -8.89
CA TYR A 35 3.36 -9.12 -10.17
C TYR A 35 4.75 -9.76 -10.04
N GLU A 36 5.55 -9.39 -9.03
CA GLU A 36 6.85 -10.01 -8.76
C GLU A 36 6.71 -11.51 -8.43
N PHE A 37 5.72 -11.88 -7.65
CA PHE A 37 5.42 -13.29 -7.36
C PHE A 37 5.07 -14.07 -8.63
N ASP A 38 4.23 -13.49 -9.51
CA ASP A 38 3.90 -14.10 -10.80
C ASP A 38 5.15 -14.25 -11.68
N GLN A 39 5.98 -13.22 -11.79
CA GLN A 39 7.22 -13.29 -12.58
C GLN A 39 8.17 -14.42 -12.10
N VAL A 40 8.22 -14.68 -10.81
CA VAL A 40 9.12 -15.70 -10.24
C VAL A 40 8.52 -17.10 -10.30
N LEU A 41 7.20 -17.23 -10.13
CA LEU A 41 6.51 -18.51 -9.87
C LEU A 41 5.51 -18.89 -10.96
N HIS A 42 5.50 -18.24 -12.11
CA HIS A 42 4.44 -18.37 -13.11
C HIS A 42 4.05 -19.82 -13.44
N ASP A 43 5.03 -20.65 -13.73
CA ASP A 43 4.80 -22.04 -14.09
C ASP A 43 4.17 -22.83 -12.94
N GLU A 44 4.70 -22.69 -11.72
CA GLU A 44 4.16 -23.35 -10.53
C GLU A 44 2.76 -22.86 -10.15
N LEU A 45 2.48 -21.57 -10.35
CA LEU A 45 1.16 -21.00 -10.10
C LEU A 45 0.14 -21.59 -11.06
N CYS A 46 0.47 -21.68 -12.36
CA CYS A 46 -0.38 -22.28 -13.38
C CYS A 46 -0.60 -23.78 -13.14
N GLU A 47 0.47 -24.56 -12.98
CA GLU A 47 0.38 -26.02 -12.77
C GLU A 47 -0.44 -26.38 -11.51
N LYS A 48 -0.27 -25.62 -10.42
CA LYS A 48 -0.92 -25.90 -9.14
C LYS A 48 -2.22 -25.15 -8.91
N GLN A 49 -2.69 -24.40 -9.92
CA GLN A 49 -3.91 -23.59 -9.84
C GLN A 49 -3.92 -22.64 -8.62
N ILE A 50 -2.80 -21.98 -8.38
CA ILE A 50 -2.61 -21.04 -7.29
C ILE A 50 -2.91 -19.63 -7.80
N LEU A 51 -3.78 -18.91 -7.09
CA LEU A 51 -3.97 -17.48 -7.35
C LEU A 51 -3.03 -16.66 -6.46
N VAL A 52 -2.40 -15.68 -7.09
CA VAL A 52 -1.69 -14.63 -6.39
C VAL A 52 -2.54 -13.37 -6.40
N GLY A 53 -2.63 -12.70 -5.27
CA GLY A 53 -3.28 -11.41 -5.18
C GLY A 53 -2.49 -10.43 -4.33
N GLU A 54 -2.80 -9.16 -4.48
CA GLU A 54 -2.27 -8.10 -3.62
C GLU A 54 -3.36 -7.17 -3.14
N THR A 55 -3.16 -6.63 -1.94
CA THR A 55 -4.05 -5.64 -1.36
C THR A 55 -3.56 -4.22 -1.68
N GLY A 56 -4.48 -3.26 -1.86
CA GLY A 56 -4.15 -1.85 -2.13
C GLY A 56 -3.51 -1.11 -0.94
N GLY A 57 -3.05 -1.82 0.08
CA GLY A 57 -2.38 -1.28 1.24
C GLY A 57 -2.42 -2.25 2.42
N MET A 58 -1.99 -1.78 3.59
CA MET A 58 -2.11 -2.54 4.84
C MET A 58 -3.54 -2.46 5.38
N LEU A 59 -4.11 -3.61 5.74
CA LEU A 59 -5.44 -3.70 6.34
C LEU A 59 -5.47 -3.20 7.78
N LEU A 60 -4.39 -3.47 8.50
CA LEU A 60 -4.24 -3.15 9.92
C LEU A 60 -3.28 -1.97 10.09
N LEU A 61 -3.69 -0.96 10.83
CA LEU A 61 -2.79 0.06 11.32
C LEU A 61 -2.33 -0.33 12.73
N SER A 62 -1.07 -0.68 12.87
CA SER A 62 -0.51 -1.16 14.13
C SER A 62 0.90 -0.64 14.35
N ASN A 63 1.28 -0.51 15.62
CA ASN A 63 2.64 -0.17 16.03
C ASN A 63 3.21 -1.31 16.87
N LEU A 64 4.48 -1.62 16.63
CA LEU A 64 5.23 -2.54 17.47
C LEU A 64 5.71 -1.80 18.73
N ASN A 65 5.51 -2.41 19.89
CA ASN A 65 6.11 -1.96 21.14
C ASN A 65 7.53 -2.55 21.28
N ARG A 66 8.40 -1.89 22.02
CA ARG A 66 9.77 -2.38 22.35
C ARG A 66 9.77 -3.73 23.07
N THR A 67 8.68 -4.11 23.71
CA THR A 67 8.49 -5.39 24.41
C THR A 67 7.95 -6.51 23.51
N GLY A 68 7.78 -6.26 22.20
CA GLY A 68 7.19 -7.24 21.27
C GLY A 68 5.67 -7.27 21.28
N GLU A 69 5.01 -6.39 22.02
CA GLU A 69 3.55 -6.22 21.96
C GLU A 69 3.17 -5.37 20.75
N CYS A 70 2.11 -5.78 20.07
CA CYS A 70 1.55 -5.05 18.93
C CYS A 70 0.28 -4.30 19.36
N PHE A 71 0.28 -3.00 19.21
CA PHE A 71 -0.92 -2.18 19.40
C PHE A 71 -1.67 -2.04 18.08
N LEU A 72 -2.84 -2.65 17.99
CA LEU A 72 -3.76 -2.44 16.89
C LEU A 72 -4.48 -1.10 17.08
N ARG A 73 -4.17 -0.12 16.24
CA ARG A 73 -4.79 1.22 16.27
C ARG A 73 -6.10 1.26 15.51
N SER A 74 -6.14 0.61 14.34
CA SER A 74 -7.31 0.64 13.47
C SER A 74 -7.31 -0.56 12.51
N ILE A 75 -8.51 -0.95 12.10
CA ILE A 75 -8.76 -1.90 11.01
C ILE A 75 -9.50 -1.13 9.93
N LYS A 76 -8.99 -1.13 8.70
CA LYS A 76 -9.67 -0.47 7.58
C LYS A 76 -11.00 -1.17 7.29
N LYS A 77 -12.03 -0.39 7.00
CA LYS A 77 -13.38 -0.91 6.69
C LYS A 77 -13.48 -1.48 5.29
N LYS A 78 -12.63 -1.01 4.37
CA LYS A 78 -12.54 -1.45 2.97
C LYS A 78 -11.08 -1.55 2.56
N MET A 79 -10.77 -2.51 1.70
CA MET A 79 -9.45 -2.72 1.16
C MET A 79 -9.58 -3.32 -0.24
N SER A 80 -9.00 -2.67 -1.24
CA SER A 80 -8.93 -3.24 -2.59
C SER A 80 -8.05 -4.48 -2.62
N LEU A 81 -8.48 -5.48 -3.40
CA LEU A 81 -7.74 -6.71 -3.64
C LEU A 81 -7.79 -7.02 -5.13
N ALA A 82 -6.64 -7.19 -5.75
CA ALA A 82 -6.53 -7.64 -7.13
C ALA A 82 -5.82 -8.99 -7.20
N ALA A 83 -6.16 -9.79 -8.21
CA ALA A 83 -5.53 -11.07 -8.48
C ALA A 83 -4.73 -11.06 -9.79
N ILE A 84 -3.86 -12.03 -9.94
CA ILE A 84 -3.28 -12.45 -11.22
C ILE A 84 -3.71 -13.89 -11.48
N PRO A 85 -4.41 -14.14 -12.62
CA PRO A 85 -4.88 -13.15 -13.60
C PRO A 85 -5.98 -12.24 -13.06
N ALA A 86 -6.11 -11.03 -13.63
CA ALA A 86 -7.03 -9.98 -13.16
C ALA A 86 -8.51 -10.41 -13.12
N ALA A 87 -8.94 -11.27 -14.07
CA ALA A 87 -10.29 -11.82 -14.12
C ALA A 87 -10.68 -12.63 -12.87
N GLU A 88 -9.71 -13.03 -12.06
CA GLU A 88 -9.92 -13.82 -10.84
C GLU A 88 -10.07 -12.96 -9.57
N SER A 89 -9.99 -11.63 -9.69
CA SER A 89 -10.05 -10.72 -8.52
C SER A 89 -11.36 -10.88 -7.74
N GLU A 90 -12.49 -10.97 -8.46
CA GLU A 90 -13.83 -11.17 -7.87
C GLU A 90 -13.91 -12.50 -7.10
N ARG A 91 -13.42 -13.58 -7.74
CA ARG A 91 -13.40 -14.91 -7.13
C ARG A 91 -12.51 -14.94 -5.89
N LEU A 92 -11.30 -14.38 -5.99
CA LEU A 92 -10.36 -14.34 -4.88
C LEU A 92 -10.92 -13.55 -3.68
N ALA A 93 -11.54 -12.39 -3.95
CA ALA A 93 -12.19 -11.60 -2.92
C ALA A 93 -13.35 -12.36 -2.25
N ALA A 94 -14.16 -13.07 -3.04
CA ALA A 94 -15.26 -13.88 -2.52
C ALA A 94 -14.78 -15.05 -1.65
N GLU A 95 -13.72 -15.76 -2.07
CA GLU A 95 -13.11 -16.86 -1.31
C GLU A 95 -12.53 -16.37 0.03
N LEU A 96 -11.98 -15.15 0.08
CA LEU A 96 -11.36 -14.60 1.28
C LEU A 96 -12.33 -13.84 2.20
N ARG A 97 -13.52 -13.51 1.73
CA ARG A 97 -14.53 -12.73 2.49
C ARG A 97 -14.87 -13.30 3.87
N PRO A 98 -14.93 -14.60 4.11
CA PRO A 98 -15.19 -15.14 5.44
C PRO A 98 -14.13 -14.76 6.49
N VAL A 99 -12.89 -14.50 6.05
CA VAL A 99 -11.76 -14.13 6.93
C VAL A 99 -11.50 -12.61 6.85
N PHE A 100 -11.65 -12.03 5.67
CA PHE A 100 -11.38 -10.63 5.38
C PHE A 100 -12.59 -9.98 4.69
N PRO A 101 -13.67 -9.69 5.44
CA PRO A 101 -14.89 -9.10 4.87
C PRO A 101 -14.67 -7.71 4.26
N GLN A 102 -13.54 -7.08 4.53
CA GLN A 102 -13.16 -5.77 4.03
C GLN A 102 -12.72 -5.77 2.56
N PHE A 103 -12.34 -6.95 2.01
CA PHE A 103 -11.80 -7.02 0.67
C PHE A 103 -12.85 -6.70 -0.40
N GLN A 104 -12.50 -5.77 -1.27
CA GLN A 104 -13.25 -5.35 -2.44
C GLN A 104 -12.42 -5.67 -3.69
N PRO A 105 -12.98 -6.34 -4.70
CA PRO A 105 -12.20 -6.65 -5.90
C PRO A 105 -11.83 -5.37 -6.64
N ALA A 106 -10.56 -5.28 -7.04
CA ALA A 106 -10.04 -4.27 -7.95
C ALA A 106 -9.89 -4.86 -9.36
N ALA A 107 -9.90 -4.01 -10.37
CA ALA A 107 -9.84 -4.45 -11.76
C ALA A 107 -8.50 -5.13 -12.11
N SER A 108 -7.41 -4.75 -11.47
CA SER A 108 -6.09 -5.36 -11.68
C SER A 108 -5.09 -4.93 -10.61
N VAL A 109 -3.92 -5.60 -10.58
CA VAL A 109 -2.78 -5.20 -9.74
C VAL A 109 -2.20 -3.83 -10.13
N PHE A 110 -2.44 -3.35 -11.33
CA PHE A 110 -2.12 -1.97 -11.70
C PHE A 110 -2.98 -0.97 -10.93
N GLU A 111 -4.26 -1.27 -10.71
CA GLU A 111 -5.13 -0.43 -9.90
C GLU A 111 -4.68 -0.40 -8.44
N THR A 112 -4.39 -1.56 -7.84
CA THR A 112 -3.94 -1.60 -6.44
C THR A 112 -2.60 -0.91 -6.24
N SER A 113 -1.62 -1.15 -7.11
CA SER A 113 -0.27 -0.61 -6.96
C SER A 113 -0.15 0.86 -7.37
N LEU A 114 -0.86 1.30 -8.42
CA LEU A 114 -0.85 2.72 -8.80
C LEU A 114 -1.64 3.60 -7.83
N ASN A 115 -2.60 3.07 -7.08
CA ASN A 115 -3.28 3.80 -6.01
C ASN A 115 -2.55 3.74 -4.65
N ALA A 116 -1.35 3.15 -4.59
CA ALA A 116 -0.51 3.20 -3.40
C ALA A 116 0.03 4.62 -3.18
N THR A 117 -0.38 5.25 -2.09
CA THR A 117 0.03 6.65 -1.78
C THR A 117 1.30 6.74 -0.96
N ASN A 118 1.67 5.68 -0.22
CA ASN A 118 2.85 5.74 0.64
C ASN A 118 4.13 6.19 -0.09
N PRO A 119 4.49 5.63 -1.27
CA PRO A 119 5.68 6.10 -1.99
C PRO A 119 5.58 7.55 -2.43
N ILE A 120 4.37 8.04 -2.71
CA ILE A 120 4.13 9.41 -3.18
C ILE A 120 4.21 10.41 -2.02
N LEU A 121 3.72 10.03 -0.84
CA LEU A 121 3.70 10.88 0.34
C LEU A 121 5.03 10.86 1.09
N HIS A 122 5.53 9.65 1.42
CA HIS A 122 6.68 9.51 2.32
C HIS A 122 7.99 9.93 1.67
N ALA A 123 8.25 9.54 0.42
CA ALA A 123 9.53 9.83 -0.22
C ALA A 123 9.86 11.34 -0.31
N PRO A 124 8.94 12.25 -0.71
CA PRO A 124 9.21 13.68 -0.64
C PRO A 124 9.36 14.19 0.80
N LEU A 125 8.54 13.72 1.76
CA LEU A 125 8.65 14.16 3.15
C LEU A 125 10.01 13.79 3.74
N ASP A 126 10.49 12.57 3.50
CA ASP A 126 11.81 12.12 3.94
C ASP A 126 12.93 12.87 3.22
N LEU A 127 12.81 13.08 1.89
CA LEU A 127 13.81 13.81 1.11
C LEU A 127 14.01 15.24 1.62
N PHE A 128 12.92 15.95 1.91
CA PHE A 128 13.01 17.32 2.43
C PHE A 128 13.38 17.37 3.93
N SER A 129 13.34 16.22 4.62
CA SER A 129 13.78 16.07 6.00
C SER A 129 15.16 15.42 6.13
N LEU A 130 15.86 15.17 5.04
CA LEU A 130 17.09 14.39 4.99
C LEU A 130 18.18 14.88 5.95
N ALA A 131 18.34 16.20 6.09
CA ALA A 131 19.32 16.76 7.03
C ALA A 131 19.03 16.44 8.50
N ARG A 132 17.75 16.29 8.87
CA ARG A 132 17.32 15.88 10.21
C ARG A 132 17.56 14.38 10.41
N ILE A 133 17.26 13.59 9.38
CA ILE A 133 17.49 12.13 9.38
C ILE A 133 18.99 11.85 9.55
N ASP A 134 19.85 12.52 8.78
CA ASP A 134 21.30 12.36 8.82
C ASP A 134 21.90 12.72 10.20
N LYS A 135 21.31 13.69 10.89
CA LYS A 135 21.71 14.08 12.25
C LYS A 135 21.11 13.19 13.35
N GLY A 136 20.22 12.25 13.01
CA GLY A 136 19.52 11.42 14.00
C GLY A 136 18.54 12.22 14.85
N GLU A 137 17.96 13.32 14.33
CA GLU A 137 16.95 14.10 15.03
C GLU A 137 15.60 13.37 14.98
N SER A 138 14.95 13.22 16.13
CA SER A 138 13.56 12.73 16.19
C SER A 138 12.60 13.78 15.63
N TYR A 139 11.68 13.36 14.76
CA TYR A 139 10.61 14.21 14.23
C TYR A 139 9.40 13.39 13.81
N TYR A 140 8.26 14.03 13.66
CA TYR A 140 7.05 13.40 13.12
C TYR A 140 6.99 13.61 11.61
N LEU A 141 6.92 12.49 10.85
CA LEU A 141 7.00 12.51 9.40
C LEU A 141 6.02 13.51 8.76
N TYR A 142 4.76 13.52 9.17
CA TYR A 142 3.77 14.44 8.62
C TYR A 142 3.78 15.79 9.31
N ALA A 143 3.73 15.83 10.65
CA ALA A 143 3.58 17.09 11.38
C ALA A 143 4.78 18.03 11.19
N ASP A 144 5.98 17.47 11.08
CA ASP A 144 7.21 18.26 10.92
C ASP A 144 7.72 18.29 9.47
N GLY A 145 7.42 17.26 8.67
CA GLY A 145 7.90 17.13 7.30
C GLY A 145 6.99 17.73 6.25
N ALA A 146 5.67 17.84 6.53
CA ALA A 146 4.74 18.47 5.60
C ALA A 146 4.88 20.00 5.64
N THR A 147 5.42 20.55 4.59
CA THR A 147 5.61 21.99 4.37
C THR A 147 5.04 22.37 3.00
N PRO A 148 4.79 23.64 2.73
CA PRO A 148 4.34 24.05 1.39
C PRO A 148 5.26 23.56 0.25
N VAL A 149 6.57 23.42 0.53
CA VAL A 149 7.54 22.94 -0.46
C VAL A 149 7.42 21.43 -0.66
N SER A 150 7.48 20.64 0.40
CA SER A 150 7.40 19.17 0.30
C SER A 150 6.06 18.72 -0.26
N VAL A 151 4.95 19.34 0.16
CA VAL A 151 3.61 19.02 -0.33
C VAL A 151 3.45 19.45 -1.78
N GLY A 152 3.99 20.58 -2.22
CA GLY A 152 3.99 20.97 -3.61
C GLY A 152 4.75 19.98 -4.52
N TYR A 153 5.75 19.25 -4.00
CA TYR A 153 6.38 18.14 -4.72
C TYR A 153 5.50 16.89 -4.73
N ILE A 154 4.84 16.57 -3.61
CA ILE A 154 3.86 15.47 -3.56
C ILE A 154 2.78 15.67 -4.62
N GLU A 155 2.20 16.86 -4.71
CA GLU A 155 1.15 17.18 -5.69
C GLU A 155 1.62 17.02 -7.14
N LYS A 156 2.85 17.40 -7.45
CA LYS A 156 3.44 17.21 -8.79
C LYS A 156 3.62 15.73 -9.13
N ILE A 157 4.19 14.95 -8.22
CA ILE A 157 4.37 13.50 -8.41
C ILE A 157 3.01 12.81 -8.52
N ASP A 158 2.04 13.22 -7.70
CA ASP A 158 0.68 12.71 -7.75
C ASP A 158 -0.02 13.03 -9.08
N ALA A 159 0.18 14.22 -9.60
CA ALA A 159 -0.35 14.62 -10.92
C ALA A 159 0.23 13.75 -12.06
N GLU A 160 1.53 13.40 -12.01
CA GLU A 160 2.17 12.50 -12.97
C GLU A 160 1.61 11.08 -12.83
N ARG A 161 1.49 10.56 -11.60
CA ARG A 161 0.87 9.27 -11.31
C ARG A 161 -0.56 9.21 -11.86
N MET A 162 -1.36 10.22 -11.59
CA MET A 162 -2.73 10.31 -12.07
C MET A 162 -2.82 10.42 -13.60
N ALA A 163 -1.81 11.03 -14.26
CA ALA A 163 -1.74 11.04 -15.72
C ALA A 163 -1.49 9.62 -16.28
N VAL A 164 -0.61 8.84 -15.65
CA VAL A 164 -0.38 7.43 -16.01
C VAL A 164 -1.66 6.60 -15.80
N ILE A 165 -2.30 6.72 -14.65
CA ILE A 165 -3.56 6.03 -14.33
C ILE A 165 -4.63 6.31 -15.41
N ARG A 166 -4.80 7.58 -15.77
CA ARG A 166 -5.75 7.97 -16.84
C ARG A 166 -5.36 7.40 -18.20
N ALA A 167 -4.08 7.45 -18.55
CA ALA A 167 -3.59 6.91 -19.83
C ALA A 167 -3.80 5.40 -19.95
N MET A 168 -3.77 4.67 -18.82
CA MET A 168 -4.03 3.23 -18.75
C MET A 168 -5.52 2.89 -18.66
N GLY A 169 -6.40 3.88 -18.54
CA GLY A 169 -7.85 3.64 -18.35
C GLY A 169 -8.20 2.99 -17.01
N ILE A 170 -7.37 3.16 -15.99
CA ILE A 170 -7.52 2.57 -14.67
C ILE A 170 -8.28 3.55 -13.76
N HIS A 171 -9.10 3.02 -12.86
CA HIS A 171 -9.70 3.83 -11.81
C HIS A 171 -8.63 4.26 -10.79
N GLY A 172 -8.56 5.56 -10.50
CA GLY A 172 -7.59 6.11 -9.56
C GLY A 172 -8.12 7.30 -8.78
N GLN A 173 -7.55 7.49 -7.62
CA GLN A 173 -7.81 8.62 -6.73
C GLN A 173 -6.52 9.39 -6.50
N SER A 174 -6.61 10.72 -6.44
CA SER A 174 -5.49 11.57 -6.00
C SER A 174 -5.13 11.32 -4.54
N CYS A 175 -3.92 11.70 -4.13
CA CYS A 175 -3.52 11.61 -2.73
C CYS A 175 -4.50 12.30 -1.80
N MET A 176 -5.02 13.46 -2.19
CA MET A 176 -6.00 14.18 -1.39
C MET A 176 -7.34 13.43 -1.29
N GLU A 177 -7.85 12.87 -2.39
CA GLU A 177 -9.07 12.04 -2.36
C GLU A 177 -8.90 10.83 -1.46
N ILE A 178 -7.74 10.16 -1.52
CA ILE A 178 -7.43 9.00 -0.67
C ILE A 178 -7.35 9.42 0.82
N VAL A 179 -6.73 10.56 1.12
CA VAL A 179 -6.72 11.09 2.50
C VAL A 179 -8.13 11.38 2.98
N ASN A 180 -8.95 12.05 2.17
CA ASN A 180 -10.34 12.36 2.51
C ASN A 180 -11.16 11.09 2.74
N ASP A 181 -11.06 10.10 1.87
CA ASP A 181 -11.78 8.82 2.00
C ASP A 181 -11.33 8.04 3.24
N ALA A 182 -10.02 7.97 3.46
CA ALA A 182 -9.45 7.22 4.59
C ALA A 182 -9.91 7.77 5.95
N TRP A 183 -10.13 9.08 6.04
CA TRP A 183 -10.46 9.77 7.30
C TRP A 183 -11.87 10.34 7.34
N SER A 184 -12.69 10.09 6.32
CA SER A 184 -14.05 10.64 6.19
C SER A 184 -14.05 12.18 6.34
N ALA A 185 -13.08 12.80 5.68
CA ALA A 185 -12.84 14.24 5.69
C ALA A 185 -13.23 14.87 4.34
N SER A 186 -13.13 16.20 4.25
CA SER A 186 -13.43 16.97 3.04
C SER A 186 -12.45 18.13 2.86
N TYR A 187 -11.16 17.86 3.07
CA TYR A 187 -10.09 18.84 2.83
C TYR A 187 -10.05 19.22 1.36
N THR A 188 -9.76 20.47 1.10
CA THR A 188 -9.53 21.02 -0.25
C THR A 188 -8.07 21.34 -0.51
N ASP A 189 -7.23 21.22 0.52
CA ASP A 189 -5.79 21.45 0.50
C ASP A 189 -5.09 20.23 1.12
N LEU A 190 -4.10 19.67 0.42
CA LEU A 190 -3.40 18.48 0.89
C LEU A 190 -2.54 18.77 2.12
N LEU A 191 -1.91 19.93 2.20
CA LEU A 191 -1.11 20.35 3.36
C LEU A 191 -1.99 20.43 4.60
N GLU A 192 -3.16 21.05 4.52
CA GLU A 192 -4.12 21.11 5.60
C GLU A 192 -4.51 19.69 6.05
N GLY A 193 -4.86 18.81 5.10
CA GLY A 193 -5.22 17.43 5.40
C GLY A 193 -4.11 16.65 6.11
N LEU A 194 -2.87 16.77 5.66
CA LEU A 194 -1.73 16.08 6.27
C LEU A 194 -1.42 16.61 7.68
N LEU A 195 -1.61 17.92 7.93
CA LEU A 195 -1.35 18.53 9.24
C LEU A 195 -2.50 18.34 10.23
N ASP A 196 -3.75 18.23 9.76
CA ASP A 196 -4.92 18.15 10.64
C ASP A 196 -5.30 16.72 11.05
N VAL A 197 -5.07 15.73 10.19
CA VAL A 197 -5.39 14.33 10.50
C VAL A 197 -4.73 13.90 11.80
N LYS A 198 -5.56 13.59 12.80
CA LYS A 198 -5.10 13.27 14.17
C LYS A 198 -4.10 12.11 14.21
N ALA A 199 -4.28 11.10 13.37
CA ALA A 199 -3.40 9.96 13.30
C ALA A 199 -1.99 10.31 12.81
N TYR A 200 -1.85 11.36 12.02
CA TYR A 200 -0.56 11.83 11.49
C TYR A 200 0.21 12.69 12.49
N LYS A 201 -0.48 13.28 13.48
CA LYS A 201 0.14 14.14 14.51
C LYS A 201 0.96 13.37 15.54
N THR A 202 0.77 12.06 15.67
CA THR A 202 1.30 11.29 16.81
C THR A 202 2.02 10.00 16.44
N SER A 203 2.17 9.67 15.16
CA SER A 203 2.32 8.25 14.87
C SER A 203 3.51 7.80 14.05
N MET A 204 4.34 8.66 13.54
CA MET A 204 5.40 8.15 12.66
C MET A 204 6.69 8.94 12.83
N GLU A 205 7.62 8.37 13.58
CA GLU A 205 9.03 8.62 13.33
C GLU A 205 9.34 8.08 11.93
N PRO A 206 10.21 8.73 11.15
CA PRO A 206 10.62 8.23 9.85
C PRO A 206 11.30 6.86 9.99
N PRO A 207 11.28 6.06 8.93
CA PRO A 207 11.94 4.75 8.93
C PRO A 207 13.44 4.82 9.13
#